data_b0641be1f2c1e6a17ae8f6dc8652a6ca
#
_entry.id   b0641be1f2c1e6a17ae8f6dc8652a6ca
#
_cell.length_a   1.000
_cell.length_b   1.000
_cell.length_c   1.000
_cell.angle_alpha   90.00
_cell.angle_beta   90.00
_cell.angle_gamma   90.00
#
_symmetry.space_group_name_H-M   'P 1'
#
loop_
_entity.id
_entity.type
_entity.pdbx_description
1 polymer ?
#
loop_
_entity_poly.entity_id
_entity_poly.type
_entity_poly.pdbx_seq_one_letter_code
_entity_poly.pdbx_strand_id
1 'polypeptide(L)'
;MKIHELSKQSGIHLETIRYYEKMGLMPEPKRLANGYRYYDEASLKQLKFIKTCRALDFSLAEIKFFNEMKTQQSQHCEVDSMLAKHLVSVEEKISERTEIKHFLQSLITEDDHQAVDCKAMAQLKAY
;
A
#
# COMPACT_ATOMS: atom_id res chain seq x y z
N MET A 1 -14.10 -4.25 20.57
CA MET A 1 -13.88 -5.57 19.94
C MET A 1 -12.45 -6.05 20.14
N LYS A 2 -12.24 -7.34 20.07
CA LYS A 2 -10.90 -7.94 20.14
C LYS A 2 -10.20 -7.85 18.78
N ILE A 3 -8.87 -8.06 18.78
CA ILE A 3 -8.08 -7.94 17.55
C ILE A 3 -8.53 -8.88 16.42
N HIS A 4 -9.00 -10.08 16.75
CA HIS A 4 -9.48 -11.02 15.73
C HIS A 4 -10.71 -10.48 15.00
N GLU A 5 -11.61 -9.87 15.74
CA GLU A 5 -12.80 -9.25 15.16
C GLU A 5 -12.43 -8.02 14.33
N LEU A 6 -11.52 -7.19 14.84
CA LEU A 6 -11.01 -6.04 14.11
C LEU A 6 -10.36 -6.45 12.80
N SER A 7 -9.54 -7.50 12.82
CA SER A 7 -8.93 -8.08 11.63
C SER A 7 -9.97 -8.52 10.62
N LYS A 8 -10.99 -9.23 11.08
CA LYS A 8 -12.08 -9.72 10.22
C LYS A 8 -12.87 -8.58 9.58
N GLN A 9 -13.23 -7.56 10.35
CA GLN A 9 -14.01 -6.43 9.85
C GLN A 9 -13.21 -5.50 8.94
N SER A 10 -11.94 -5.30 9.21
CA SER A 10 -11.06 -4.43 8.41
C SER A 10 -10.53 -5.12 7.15
N GLY A 11 -10.47 -6.44 7.14
CA GLY A 11 -9.82 -7.20 6.09
C GLY A 11 -8.30 -7.12 6.15
N ILE A 12 -7.73 -6.69 7.27
CA ILE A 12 -6.28 -6.57 7.47
C ILE A 12 -5.84 -7.66 8.44
N HIS A 13 -4.78 -8.38 8.09
CA HIS A 13 -4.25 -9.44 8.94
C HIS A 13 -3.83 -8.92 10.31
N LEU A 14 -4.10 -9.69 11.37
CA LEU A 14 -3.85 -9.25 12.74
C LEU A 14 -2.37 -8.91 13.01
N GLU A 15 -1.44 -9.61 12.38
CA GLU A 15 -0.01 -9.28 12.50
C GLU A 15 0.31 -7.90 11.91
N THR A 16 -0.35 -7.56 10.80
CA THR A 16 -0.22 -6.24 10.18
C THR A 16 -0.79 -5.15 11.08
N ILE A 17 -1.91 -5.41 11.76
CA ILE A 17 -2.49 -4.48 12.73
C ILE A 17 -1.51 -4.20 13.86
N ARG A 18 -0.90 -5.25 14.42
CA ARG A 18 0.12 -5.12 15.46
C ARG A 18 1.33 -4.32 14.98
N TYR A 19 1.74 -4.53 13.75
CA TYR A 19 2.82 -3.78 13.13
C TYR A 19 2.47 -2.29 13.02
N TYR A 20 1.25 -1.97 12.59
CA TYR A 20 0.80 -0.58 12.49
C TYR A 20 0.75 0.10 13.87
N GLU A 21 0.33 -0.61 14.91
CA GLU A 21 0.38 -0.10 16.28
C GLU A 21 1.81 0.23 16.69
N LYS A 22 2.73 -0.70 16.43
CA LYS A 22 4.14 -0.54 16.75
C LYS A 22 4.76 0.65 16.02
N MET A 23 4.36 0.90 14.79
CA MET A 23 4.86 2.00 13.97
C MET A 23 4.18 3.35 14.28
N GLY A 24 3.22 3.37 15.18
CA GLY A 24 2.52 4.59 15.55
C GLY A 24 1.45 5.04 14.57
N LEU A 25 1.02 4.16 13.67
CA LEU A 25 -0.04 4.46 12.71
C LEU A 25 -1.44 4.29 13.29
N MET A 26 -1.54 3.54 14.38
CA MET A 26 -2.76 3.30 15.11
C MET A 26 -2.64 3.88 16.50
N PRO A 27 -3.72 4.43 17.07
CA PRO A 27 -3.70 4.79 18.48
C PRO A 27 -3.52 3.52 19.32
N GLU A 28 -2.94 3.68 20.52
CA GLU A 28 -2.81 2.56 21.43
C GLU A 28 -4.20 2.01 21.78
N PRO A 29 -4.38 0.68 21.75
CA PRO A 29 -5.67 0.10 22.08
C PRO A 29 -6.02 0.33 23.54
N LYS A 30 -7.30 0.52 23.80
CA LYS A 30 -7.79 0.56 25.17
C LYS A 30 -7.65 -0.83 25.79
N ARG A 31 -7.39 -0.88 27.09
CA ARG A 31 -7.29 -2.14 27.81
C ARG A 31 -8.49 -2.33 28.72
N LEU A 32 -9.03 -3.54 28.73
CA LEU A 32 -10.06 -3.94 29.68
C LEU A 32 -9.44 -4.12 31.07
N ALA A 33 -10.26 -4.23 32.10
CA ALA A 33 -9.82 -4.43 33.48
C ALA A 33 -8.92 -5.67 33.64
N ASN A 34 -9.11 -6.69 32.80
CA ASN A 34 -8.31 -7.91 32.79
C ASN A 34 -7.00 -7.81 32.00
N GLY A 35 -6.66 -6.61 31.49
CA GLY A 35 -5.43 -6.37 30.74
C GLY A 35 -5.51 -6.67 29.24
N TYR A 36 -6.61 -7.25 28.75
CA TYR A 36 -6.76 -7.52 27.32
C TYR A 36 -6.99 -6.24 26.52
N ARG A 37 -6.45 -6.20 25.31
CA ARG A 37 -6.63 -5.09 24.37
C ARG A 37 -8.06 -5.05 23.86
N TYR A 38 -8.60 -3.84 23.73
CA TYR A 38 -9.94 -3.61 23.21
C TYR A 38 -9.89 -2.52 22.14
N TYR A 39 -10.53 -2.77 21.01
CA TYR A 39 -10.58 -1.86 19.88
C TYR A 39 -12.00 -1.35 19.66
N ASP A 40 -12.11 -0.07 19.28
CA ASP A 40 -13.39 0.59 19.06
C ASP A 40 -13.60 0.92 17.57
N GLU A 41 -14.70 1.61 17.29
CA GLU A 41 -15.02 2.05 15.92
C GLU A 41 -13.95 2.99 15.33
N ALA A 42 -13.32 3.80 16.16
CA ALA A 42 -12.24 4.69 15.72
C ALA A 42 -11.05 3.89 15.19
N SER A 43 -10.72 2.77 15.83
CA SER A 43 -9.68 1.85 15.37
C SER A 43 -10.03 1.27 14.00
N LEU A 44 -11.27 0.85 13.81
CA LEU A 44 -11.74 0.32 12.53
C LEU A 44 -11.67 1.35 11.41
N LYS A 45 -12.10 2.59 11.67
CA LYS A 45 -12.01 3.70 10.71
C LYS A 45 -10.57 3.97 10.32
N GLN A 46 -9.67 3.98 11.29
CA GLN A 46 -8.26 4.23 11.05
C GLN A 46 -7.65 3.13 10.17
N LEU A 47 -7.97 1.87 10.43
CA LEU A 47 -7.50 0.76 9.59
C LEU A 47 -8.03 0.85 8.17
N LYS A 48 -9.28 1.22 8.00
CA LYS A 48 -9.87 1.42 6.67
C LYS A 48 -9.17 2.55 5.92
N PHE A 49 -8.85 3.63 6.62
CA PHE A 49 -8.09 4.74 6.06
C PHE A 49 -6.70 4.29 5.60
N ILE A 50 -5.98 3.56 6.45
CA ILE A 50 -4.65 3.02 6.10
C ILE A 50 -4.76 2.10 4.89
N LYS A 51 -5.73 1.22 4.87
CA LYS A 51 -5.96 0.30 3.76
C LYS A 51 -6.18 1.04 2.44
N THR A 52 -7.01 2.09 2.46
CA THR A 52 -7.27 2.92 1.29
C THR A 52 -6.00 3.61 0.81
N CYS A 53 -5.23 4.21 1.72
CA CYS A 53 -3.98 4.88 1.38
C CYS A 53 -2.96 3.89 0.80
N ARG A 54 -2.86 2.68 1.34
CA ARG A 54 -1.97 1.66 0.79
C ARG A 54 -2.39 1.23 -0.60
N ALA A 55 -3.70 1.14 -0.86
CA ALA A 55 -4.21 0.85 -2.20
C ALA A 55 -3.90 1.97 -3.19
N LEU A 56 -3.78 3.20 -2.73
CA LEU A 56 -3.37 4.36 -3.53
C LEU A 56 -1.84 4.51 -3.61
N ASP A 57 -1.12 3.51 -3.11
CA ASP A 57 0.34 3.41 -3.20
C ASP A 57 1.09 4.40 -2.29
N PHE A 58 0.46 4.92 -1.25
CA PHE A 58 1.13 5.72 -0.24
C PHE A 58 1.99 4.84 0.67
N SER A 59 3.17 5.34 1.02
CA SER A 59 4.05 4.68 1.99
C SER A 59 3.51 4.84 3.41
N LEU A 60 3.98 3.98 4.32
CA LEU A 60 3.61 4.10 5.74
C LEU A 60 4.05 5.44 6.33
N ALA A 61 5.21 5.96 5.91
CA ALA A 61 5.70 7.27 6.35
C ALA A 61 4.76 8.39 5.90
N GLU A 62 4.28 8.33 4.66
CA GLU A 62 3.31 9.28 4.13
C GLU A 62 1.98 9.21 4.87
N ILE A 63 1.51 8.01 5.18
CA ILE A 63 0.27 7.82 5.95
C ILE A 63 0.41 8.39 7.35
N LYS A 64 1.55 8.17 8.00
CA LYS A 64 1.84 8.74 9.31
C LYS A 64 1.81 10.27 9.27
N PHE A 65 2.39 10.86 8.24
CA PHE A 65 2.34 12.30 8.01
C PHE A 65 0.90 12.79 7.88
N PHE A 66 0.05 12.11 7.11
CA PHE A 66 -1.36 12.48 6.98
C PHE A 66 -2.10 12.43 8.33
N ASN A 67 -1.82 11.42 9.14
CA ASN A 67 -2.41 11.32 10.48
C ASN A 67 -2.06 12.52 11.36
N GLU A 68 -0.81 12.94 11.31
CA GLU A 68 -0.34 14.11 12.05
C GLU A 68 -1.00 15.39 11.54
N MET A 69 -1.17 15.51 10.23
CA MET A 69 -1.78 16.68 9.60
C MET A 69 -3.28 16.81 9.83
N LYS A 70 -3.98 15.73 10.12
CA LYS A 70 -5.42 15.77 10.43
C LYS A 70 -5.74 16.69 11.60
N THR A 71 -4.81 16.89 12.53
CA THR A 71 -4.99 17.71 13.73
C THR A 71 -4.43 19.12 13.57
N GLN A 72 -3.78 19.44 12.46
CA GLN A 72 -3.06 20.72 12.24
C GLN A 72 -3.59 21.41 10.98
N GLN A 73 -4.58 22.25 11.16
CA GLN A 73 -5.23 22.97 10.04
C GLN A 73 -4.32 23.97 9.32
N SER A 74 -3.25 24.43 9.97
CA SER A 74 -2.34 25.46 9.43
C SER A 74 -1.32 24.94 8.41
N GLN A 75 -1.26 23.63 8.16
CA GLN A 75 -0.23 23.01 7.32
C GLN A 75 -0.76 22.35 6.06
N HIS A 76 -1.88 22.83 5.53
CA HIS A 76 -2.48 22.28 4.31
C HIS A 76 -1.54 22.37 3.09
N CYS A 77 -0.67 23.38 3.01
CA CYS A 77 0.30 23.53 1.93
C CYS A 77 1.34 22.40 1.92
N GLU A 78 1.68 21.87 3.09
CA GLU A 78 2.61 20.74 3.20
C GLU A 78 1.96 19.46 2.68
N VAL A 79 0.66 19.28 2.92
CA VAL A 79 -0.11 18.16 2.37
C VAL A 79 -0.14 18.23 0.85
N ASP A 80 -0.43 19.40 0.28
CA ASP A 80 -0.44 19.61 -1.16
C ASP A 80 0.92 19.31 -1.77
N SER A 81 2.00 19.75 -1.14
CA SER A 81 3.37 19.47 -1.57
C SER A 81 3.67 17.97 -1.57
N MET A 82 3.23 17.26 -0.53
CA MET A 82 3.41 15.81 -0.46
C MET A 82 2.61 15.09 -1.55
N LEU A 83 1.37 15.50 -1.79
CA LEU A 83 0.54 14.93 -2.84
C LEU A 83 1.16 15.14 -4.22
N ALA A 84 1.73 16.31 -4.47
CA ALA A 84 2.44 16.61 -5.71
C ALA A 84 3.66 15.69 -5.90
N LYS A 85 4.44 15.47 -4.87
CA LYS A 85 5.57 14.52 -4.91
C LYS A 85 5.11 13.10 -5.15
N HIS A 86 4.02 12.71 -4.51
CA HIS A 86 3.45 11.38 -4.70
C HIS A 86 2.97 11.18 -6.14
N LEU A 87 2.33 12.21 -6.73
CA LEU A 87 1.91 12.18 -8.12
C LEU A 87 3.09 11.93 -9.06
N VAL A 88 4.20 12.63 -8.87
CA VAL A 88 5.43 12.43 -9.66
C VAL A 88 5.90 10.97 -9.54
N SER A 89 5.92 10.43 -8.33
CA SER A 89 6.32 9.04 -8.09
C SER A 89 5.40 8.06 -8.83
N VAL A 90 4.09 8.29 -8.82
CA VAL A 90 3.12 7.46 -9.54
C VAL A 90 3.35 7.55 -11.05
N GLU A 91 3.59 8.75 -11.58
CA GLU A 91 3.88 8.95 -13.00
C GLU A 91 5.14 8.20 -13.44
N GLU A 92 6.18 8.22 -12.61
CA GLU A 92 7.41 7.46 -12.86
C GLU A 92 7.12 5.96 -12.91
N LYS A 93 6.31 5.45 -11.99
CA LYS A 93 5.91 4.03 -11.96
C LYS A 93 5.10 3.64 -13.19
N ILE A 94 4.21 4.51 -13.67
CA ILE A 94 3.46 4.29 -14.91
C ILE A 94 4.42 4.18 -16.09
N SER A 95 5.40 5.08 -16.17
CA SER A 95 6.40 5.09 -17.24
C SER A 95 7.22 3.79 -17.22
N GLU A 96 7.71 3.37 -16.05
CA GLU A 96 8.44 2.11 -15.88
C GLU A 96 7.61 0.90 -16.31
N ARG A 97 6.35 0.86 -15.88
CA ARG A 97 5.42 -0.23 -16.23
C ARG A 97 5.12 -0.23 -17.73
N THR A 98 5.03 0.93 -18.35
CA THR A 98 4.84 1.04 -19.79
C THR A 98 6.03 0.48 -20.56
N GLU A 99 7.25 0.76 -20.10
CA GLU A 99 8.47 0.19 -20.69
C GLU A 99 8.49 -1.34 -20.56
N ILE A 100 8.14 -1.86 -19.38
CA ILE A 100 8.03 -3.31 -19.15
C ILE A 100 7.01 -3.92 -20.10
N LYS A 101 5.86 -3.27 -20.24
CA LYS A 101 4.79 -3.71 -21.15
C LYS A 101 5.31 -3.82 -22.58
N HIS A 102 5.98 -2.79 -23.09
CA HIS A 102 6.53 -2.77 -24.43
C HIS A 102 7.58 -3.85 -24.62
N PHE A 103 8.44 -4.05 -23.62
CA PHE A 103 9.44 -5.10 -23.65
C PHE A 103 8.79 -6.48 -23.75
N LEU A 104 7.79 -6.76 -22.91
CA LEU A 104 7.07 -8.03 -22.95
C LEU A 104 6.36 -8.24 -24.29
N GLN A 105 5.74 -7.21 -24.85
CA GLN A 105 5.09 -7.27 -26.15
C GLN A 105 6.10 -7.61 -27.27
N SER A 106 7.33 -7.10 -27.16
CA SER A 106 8.38 -7.41 -28.14
C SER A 106 8.83 -8.86 -28.10
N LEU A 107 8.63 -9.55 -26.96
CA LEU A 107 9.00 -10.96 -26.78
C LEU A 107 7.89 -11.91 -27.22
N ILE A 108 6.66 -11.45 -27.30
CA ILE A 108 5.50 -12.28 -27.64
C ILE A 108 5.38 -12.35 -29.16
N THR A 109 5.27 -13.57 -29.68
CA THR A 109 4.98 -13.83 -31.07
C THR A 109 3.50 -14.14 -31.21
N GLU A 110 2.77 -13.35 -32.01
CA GLU A 110 1.31 -13.43 -32.13
C GLU A 110 0.83 -14.69 -32.86
N ASP A 111 1.65 -15.21 -33.79
CA ASP A 111 1.31 -16.41 -34.56
C ASP A 111 1.86 -17.68 -33.94
N ASP A 112 1.24 -18.85 -34.28
CA ASP A 112 1.80 -20.13 -33.94
C ASP A 112 3.25 -20.26 -34.44
N HIS A 113 4.15 -20.63 -33.52
CA HIS A 113 5.56 -20.73 -33.83
C HIS A 113 6.20 -21.91 -33.11
N GLN A 114 7.33 -22.38 -33.68
CA GLN A 114 8.15 -23.41 -33.05
C GLN A 114 8.99 -22.79 -31.93
N ALA A 115 9.42 -23.61 -30.96
CA ALA A 115 10.28 -23.15 -29.87
C ALA A 115 11.57 -22.47 -30.38
N VAL A 116 12.08 -22.89 -31.52
CA VAL A 116 13.26 -22.32 -32.17
C VAL A 116 13.03 -20.88 -32.65
N ASP A 117 11.80 -20.55 -33.02
CA ASP A 117 11.41 -19.21 -33.52
C ASP A 117 10.87 -18.30 -32.42
N CYS A 118 10.76 -18.81 -31.19
CA CYS A 118 10.19 -18.07 -30.07
C CYS A 118 11.18 -17.01 -29.56
N LYS A 119 10.82 -15.75 -29.66
CA LYS A 119 11.63 -14.62 -29.16
C LYS A 119 11.88 -14.71 -27.66
N ALA A 120 10.84 -15.12 -26.91
CA ALA A 120 10.94 -15.28 -25.47
C ALA A 120 11.96 -16.35 -25.09
N MET A 121 11.94 -17.50 -25.77
CA MET A 121 12.89 -18.59 -25.52
C MET A 121 14.32 -18.19 -25.87
N ALA A 122 14.51 -17.46 -26.98
CA ALA A 122 15.84 -16.95 -27.36
C ALA A 122 16.38 -15.99 -26.30
N GLN A 123 15.54 -15.10 -25.78
CA GLN A 123 15.93 -14.15 -24.75
C GLN A 123 16.27 -14.85 -23.42
N LEU A 124 15.47 -15.84 -23.02
CA LEU A 124 15.72 -16.62 -21.80
C LEU A 124 17.00 -17.43 -21.89
N LYS A 125 17.32 -17.98 -23.05
CA LYS A 125 18.56 -18.74 -23.26
C LYS A 125 19.82 -17.87 -23.21
N ALA A 126 19.66 -16.55 -23.40
CA ALA A 126 20.77 -15.60 -23.35
C ALA A 126 21.22 -15.28 -21.91
N TYR A 127 20.44 -15.63 -20.91
CA TYR A 127 20.76 -15.38 -19.49
C TYR A 127 21.46 -16.56 -18.81
#